data_35487ab6978f089687745b81cab75996
#
_entry.id   35487ab6978f089687745b81cab75996
#
_cell.length_a   1.000
_cell.length_b   1.000
_cell.length_c   1.000
_cell.angle_alpha   90.00
_cell.angle_beta   90.00
_cell.angle_gamma   90.00
#
_symmetry.space_group_name_H-M   'P 1'
#
loop_
_entity.id
_entity.type
_entity.pdbx_description
1 polymer ?
#
loop_
_entity_poly.entity_id
_entity_poly.type
_entity_poly.pdbx_seq_one_letter_code
_entity_poly.pdbx_strand_id
1 'polypeptide(L)'
;MAKNKKKEVTIKGIIIAVLLVVLVLWYFNHLSNRSSIQRSTSQKTEVEALMEYDMAAEYPKTPRDVAKLHNRYFKAFYGQKLADDELDAMNKKVRQLYCMDLLVANPESDSLANLQKDIEAVKEQGYTYKMCELPEASQVQYFTKDGKDMASLEVCITTVSYTH
;
A
#
# COMPACT_ATOMS: atom_id res chain seq x y z
N MET A 1 38.03 13.27 -64.32
CA MET A 1 36.85 14.08 -63.93
C MET A 1 35.86 13.22 -63.15
N ALA A 2 35.87 13.33 -61.84
CA ALA A 2 34.96 12.61 -60.97
C ALA A 2 33.71 13.46 -60.73
N LYS A 3 32.57 12.99 -61.20
CA LYS A 3 31.28 13.64 -61.10
C LYS A 3 30.72 13.39 -59.66
N ASN A 4 30.81 14.42 -58.82
CA ASN A 4 30.18 14.43 -57.51
C ASN A 4 28.68 14.32 -57.67
N LYS A 5 28.12 13.11 -57.43
CA LYS A 5 26.69 12.94 -57.18
C LYS A 5 26.35 13.50 -55.82
N LYS A 6 25.94 14.78 -55.78
CA LYS A 6 25.21 15.33 -54.61
C LYS A 6 23.96 14.43 -54.48
N LYS A 7 23.85 13.72 -53.36
CA LYS A 7 22.62 13.05 -52.99
C LYS A 7 21.55 14.12 -52.78
N GLU A 8 20.65 14.23 -53.75
CA GLU A 8 19.40 14.97 -53.53
C GLU A 8 18.68 14.25 -52.38
N VAL A 9 18.80 14.81 -51.18
CA VAL A 9 17.94 14.45 -50.08
C VAL A 9 16.54 14.85 -50.52
N THR A 10 15.79 13.91 -51.02
CA THR A 10 14.47 14.14 -51.60
C THR A 10 13.61 14.75 -50.49
N ILE A 11 12.95 15.88 -50.81
CA ILE A 11 12.02 16.57 -49.86
C ILE A 11 11.09 15.58 -49.20
N LYS A 12 10.71 14.50 -49.87
CA LYS A 12 9.95 13.35 -49.32
C LYS A 12 10.67 12.66 -48.16
N GLY A 13 11.99 12.48 -48.21
CA GLY A 13 12.77 11.85 -47.12
C GLY A 13 12.83 12.73 -45.89
N ILE A 14 12.91 14.06 -46.08
CA ILE A 14 12.87 15.01 -44.96
C ILE A 14 11.49 15.00 -44.27
N ILE A 15 10.41 14.97 -45.06
CA ILE A 15 9.05 14.92 -44.53
C ILE A 15 8.82 13.63 -43.73
N ILE A 16 9.31 12.47 -44.19
CA ILE A 16 9.20 11.22 -43.47
C ILE A 16 10.00 11.24 -42.16
N ALA A 17 11.21 11.80 -42.21
CA ALA A 17 12.03 11.94 -40.99
C ALA A 17 11.38 12.84 -39.93
N VAL A 18 10.79 13.98 -40.34
CA VAL A 18 10.06 14.88 -39.44
C VAL A 18 8.81 14.19 -38.88
N LEU A 19 8.06 13.46 -39.69
CA LEU A 19 6.89 12.69 -39.23
C LEU A 19 7.28 11.64 -38.17
N LEU A 20 8.39 10.93 -38.36
CA LEU A 20 8.89 9.95 -37.38
C LEU A 20 9.29 10.63 -36.07
N VAL A 21 9.97 11.77 -36.13
CA VAL A 21 10.33 12.51 -34.91
C VAL A 21 9.08 13.00 -34.16
N VAL A 22 8.09 13.53 -34.88
CA VAL A 22 6.81 13.95 -34.28
C VAL A 22 6.07 12.77 -33.66
N LEU A 23 6.08 11.61 -34.31
CA LEU A 23 5.43 10.38 -33.80
C LEU A 23 6.13 9.87 -32.55
N VAL A 24 7.46 9.89 -32.49
CA VAL A 24 8.25 9.53 -31.31
C VAL A 24 8.00 10.51 -30.16
N LEU A 25 8.00 11.81 -30.42
CA LEU A 25 7.70 12.82 -29.42
C LEU A 25 6.26 12.71 -28.89
N TRP A 26 5.30 12.45 -29.79
CA TRP A 26 3.91 12.20 -29.40
C TRP A 26 3.78 10.95 -28.57
N TYR A 27 4.47 9.86 -28.93
CA TYR A 27 4.48 8.60 -28.17
C TYR A 27 5.09 8.79 -26.78
N PHE A 28 6.23 9.48 -26.67
CA PHE A 28 6.85 9.80 -25.38
C PHE A 28 5.97 10.74 -24.53
N ASN A 29 5.34 11.72 -25.16
CA ASN A 29 4.41 12.62 -24.45
C ASN A 29 3.14 11.86 -24.00
N HIS A 30 2.64 10.94 -24.81
CA HIS A 30 1.51 10.09 -24.45
C HIS A 30 1.88 9.11 -23.31
N LEU A 31 3.09 8.54 -23.34
CA LEU A 31 3.59 7.69 -22.25
C LEU A 31 3.85 8.49 -20.97
N SER A 32 4.44 9.67 -21.10
CA SER A 32 4.69 10.59 -20.00
C SER A 32 3.38 11.13 -19.40
N ASN A 33 2.38 11.44 -20.22
CA ASN A 33 1.05 11.82 -19.74
C ASN A 33 0.29 10.66 -19.08
N ARG A 34 0.49 9.41 -19.49
CA ARG A 34 -0.04 8.27 -18.73
C ARG A 34 0.58 8.15 -17.34
N SER A 35 1.87 8.40 -17.22
CA SER A 35 2.55 8.42 -15.90
C SER A 35 2.25 9.68 -15.09
N SER A 36 1.90 10.80 -15.73
CA SER A 36 1.51 12.05 -15.05
C SER A 36 0.00 12.12 -14.77
N ILE A 37 -0.84 11.48 -15.58
CA ILE A 37 -2.29 11.32 -15.29
C ILE A 37 -2.50 10.35 -14.12
N GLN A 38 -1.63 9.35 -13.93
CA GLN A 38 -1.59 8.56 -12.69
C GLN A 38 -1.02 9.33 -11.49
N ARG A 39 -0.31 10.44 -11.71
CA ARG A 39 0.19 11.33 -10.64
C ARG A 39 -0.73 12.51 -10.33
N SER A 40 -1.66 12.84 -11.21
CA SER A 40 -2.60 13.98 -11.01
C SER A 40 -4.03 13.58 -10.68
N THR A 41 -4.40 12.31 -10.76
CA THR A 41 -5.41 11.75 -9.86
C THR A 41 -4.70 11.68 -8.52
N SER A 42 -5.05 12.51 -7.53
CA SER A 42 -4.48 12.46 -6.20
C SER A 42 -4.42 10.98 -5.80
N GLN A 43 -3.20 10.39 -5.80
CA GLN A 43 -3.04 9.09 -5.20
C GLN A 43 -3.40 9.35 -3.75
N LYS A 44 -4.60 8.92 -3.37
CA LYS A 44 -4.99 8.91 -1.97
C LYS A 44 -3.81 8.31 -1.22
N THR A 45 -3.36 8.98 -0.19
CA THR A 45 -2.34 8.42 0.66
C THR A 45 -2.85 7.08 1.17
N GLU A 46 -1.96 6.16 1.54
CA GLU A 46 -2.37 4.87 2.09
C GLU A 46 -3.29 5.06 3.32
N VAL A 47 -3.06 6.11 4.09
CA VAL A 47 -3.88 6.52 5.24
C VAL A 47 -5.30 6.88 4.81
N GLU A 48 -5.44 7.77 3.81
CA GLU A 48 -6.77 8.13 3.26
C GLU A 48 -7.50 6.91 2.69
N ALA A 49 -6.79 6.03 1.98
CA ALA A 49 -7.37 4.80 1.44
C ALA A 49 -7.86 3.85 2.55
N LEU A 50 -7.13 3.76 3.68
CA LEU A 50 -7.53 2.95 4.82
C LEU A 50 -8.68 3.58 5.63
N MET A 51 -8.71 4.88 5.74
CA MET A 51 -9.81 5.61 6.39
C MET A 51 -11.11 5.49 5.61
N GLU A 52 -11.05 5.51 4.29
CA GLU A 52 -12.22 5.38 3.42
C GLU A 52 -12.62 3.92 3.13
N TYR A 53 -11.79 2.93 3.54
CA TYR A 53 -12.07 1.52 3.27
C TYR A 53 -13.45 1.11 3.81
N ASP A 54 -14.30 0.61 2.92
CA ASP A 54 -15.67 0.18 3.29
C ASP A 54 -15.66 -1.30 3.72
N MET A 55 -15.57 -1.51 5.04
CA MET A 55 -15.61 -2.86 5.63
C MET A 55 -16.95 -3.57 5.38
N ALA A 56 -18.06 -2.85 5.17
CA ALA A 56 -19.35 -3.49 4.93
C ALA A 56 -19.46 -4.01 3.50
N ALA A 57 -18.89 -3.28 2.52
CA ALA A 57 -18.92 -3.67 1.12
C ALA A 57 -17.78 -4.63 0.73
N GLU A 58 -16.59 -4.45 1.35
CA GLU A 58 -15.34 -5.09 0.93
C GLU A 58 -14.70 -5.92 2.06
N TYR A 59 -15.51 -6.56 2.95
CA TYR A 59 -14.94 -7.37 4.02
C TYR A 59 -14.05 -8.51 3.47
N PRO A 60 -12.82 -8.68 4.00
CA PRO A 60 -11.90 -9.71 3.52
C PRO A 60 -12.49 -11.11 3.60
N LYS A 61 -12.42 -11.88 2.52
CA LYS A 61 -13.09 -13.18 2.39
C LYS A 61 -12.28 -14.36 2.95
N THR A 62 -10.97 -14.18 3.11
CA THR A 62 -10.08 -15.23 3.60
C THR A 62 -9.29 -14.77 4.82
N PRO A 63 -8.86 -15.66 5.71
CA PRO A 63 -8.01 -15.31 6.85
C PRO A 63 -6.73 -14.59 6.43
N ARG A 64 -6.16 -14.96 5.29
CA ARG A 64 -4.99 -14.29 4.73
C ARG A 64 -5.28 -12.86 4.30
N ASP A 65 -6.44 -12.60 3.71
CA ASP A 65 -6.84 -11.24 3.33
C ASP A 65 -7.12 -10.37 4.55
N VAL A 66 -7.71 -10.95 5.62
CA VAL A 66 -7.86 -10.26 6.91
C VAL A 66 -6.51 -9.84 7.46
N ALA A 67 -5.54 -10.77 7.50
CA ALA A 67 -4.19 -10.47 7.95
C ALA A 67 -3.49 -9.44 7.06
N LYS A 68 -3.70 -9.50 5.74
CA LYS A 68 -3.17 -8.52 4.79
C LYS A 68 -3.71 -7.12 5.05
N LEU A 69 -5.01 -6.99 5.25
CA LEU A 69 -5.64 -5.70 5.55
C LEU A 69 -5.21 -5.19 6.93
N HIS A 70 -5.20 -6.04 7.95
CA HIS A 70 -4.70 -5.70 9.28
C HIS A 70 -3.25 -5.19 9.23
N ASN A 71 -2.40 -5.85 8.44
CA ASN A 71 -1.00 -5.43 8.28
C ASN A 71 -0.86 -4.06 7.60
N ARG A 72 -1.77 -3.67 6.69
CA ARG A 72 -1.78 -2.32 6.12
C ARG A 72 -2.04 -1.26 7.20
N TYR A 73 -2.99 -1.50 8.12
CA TYR A 73 -3.22 -0.63 9.28
C TYR A 73 -1.99 -0.60 10.19
N PHE A 74 -1.42 -1.76 10.50
CA PHE A 74 -0.22 -1.87 11.33
C PHE A 74 0.96 -1.06 10.75
N LYS A 75 1.21 -1.20 9.45
CA LYS A 75 2.22 -0.41 8.75
C LYS A 75 1.98 1.09 8.84
N ALA A 76 0.75 1.54 8.76
CA ALA A 76 0.42 2.95 8.89
C ALA A 76 0.64 3.45 10.33
N PHE A 77 0.22 2.69 11.34
CA PHE A 77 0.39 3.06 12.76
C PHE A 77 1.87 3.19 13.17
N TYR A 78 2.71 2.26 12.74
CA TYR A 78 4.11 2.19 13.19
C TYR A 78 5.12 2.73 12.16
N GLY A 79 4.70 2.98 10.94
CA GLY A 79 5.58 3.44 9.86
C GLY A 79 5.39 4.90 9.44
N GLN A 80 4.34 5.57 9.93
CA GLN A 80 4.00 6.92 9.53
C GLN A 80 3.73 7.82 10.75
N LYS A 81 3.80 9.13 10.54
CA LYS A 81 3.33 10.10 11.53
C LYS A 81 1.88 10.45 11.22
N LEU A 82 0.97 9.95 12.04
CA LEU A 82 -0.46 10.19 11.92
C LEU A 82 -0.88 11.36 12.81
N ALA A 83 -1.91 12.10 12.38
CA ALA A 83 -2.62 13.03 13.23
C ALA A 83 -3.56 12.25 14.19
N ASP A 84 -3.96 12.86 15.30
CA ASP A 84 -4.75 12.16 16.32
C ASP A 84 -6.13 11.72 15.80
N ASP A 85 -6.73 12.52 14.93
CA ASP A 85 -8.01 12.21 14.27
C ASP A 85 -7.87 11.08 13.24
N GLU A 86 -6.77 11.03 12.50
CA GLU A 86 -6.47 9.93 11.59
C GLU A 86 -6.25 8.62 12.38
N LEU A 87 -5.50 8.70 13.47
CA LEU A 87 -5.23 7.55 14.33
C LEU A 87 -6.52 6.97 14.95
N ASP A 88 -7.41 7.83 15.45
CA ASP A 88 -8.70 7.42 16.00
C ASP A 88 -9.60 6.79 14.92
N ALA A 89 -9.72 7.44 13.76
CA ALA A 89 -10.51 6.93 12.64
C ALA A 89 -10.02 5.55 12.18
N MET A 90 -8.71 5.38 12.03
CA MET A 90 -8.10 4.11 11.63
C MET A 90 -8.20 3.04 12.72
N ASN A 91 -8.07 3.42 14.01
CA ASN A 91 -8.29 2.50 15.13
C ASN A 91 -9.72 1.94 15.12
N LYS A 92 -10.73 2.79 14.91
CA LYS A 92 -12.11 2.35 14.76
C LYS A 92 -12.33 1.42 13.58
N LYS A 93 -11.64 1.67 12.47
CA LYS A 93 -11.71 0.82 11.26
C LYS A 93 -11.08 -0.55 11.48
N VAL A 94 -9.85 -0.62 11.99
CA VAL A 94 -9.16 -1.90 12.18
C VAL A 94 -9.90 -2.81 13.18
N ARG A 95 -10.56 -2.22 14.17
CA ARG A 95 -11.37 -2.96 15.14
C ARG A 95 -12.54 -3.72 14.52
N GLN A 96 -13.01 -3.33 13.34
CA GLN A 96 -14.04 -4.07 12.60
C GLN A 96 -13.54 -5.42 12.07
N LEU A 97 -12.23 -5.66 12.07
CA LEU A 97 -11.63 -6.97 11.76
C LEU A 97 -11.59 -7.92 12.97
N TYR A 98 -11.84 -7.40 14.18
CA TYR A 98 -11.68 -8.15 15.42
C TYR A 98 -12.93 -8.95 15.75
N CYS A 99 -12.73 -10.16 16.26
CA CYS A 99 -13.84 -10.97 16.79
C CYS A 99 -14.37 -10.38 18.09
N MET A 100 -15.58 -10.78 18.48
CA MET A 100 -16.27 -10.26 19.66
C MET A 100 -15.45 -10.49 20.95
N ASP A 101 -14.82 -11.65 21.09
CA ASP A 101 -14.02 -11.99 22.26
C ASP A 101 -12.83 -11.00 22.42
N LEU A 102 -12.19 -10.61 21.30
CA LEU A 102 -11.11 -9.62 21.30
C LEU A 102 -11.63 -8.21 21.58
N LEU A 103 -12.79 -7.85 21.05
CA LEU A 103 -13.41 -6.53 21.30
C LEU A 103 -13.81 -6.34 22.77
N VAL A 104 -14.30 -7.42 23.41
CA VAL A 104 -14.64 -7.42 24.85
C VAL A 104 -13.39 -7.29 25.70
N ALA A 105 -12.31 -7.99 25.35
CA ALA A 105 -11.03 -7.90 26.05
C ALA A 105 -10.31 -6.55 25.85
N ASN A 106 -10.64 -5.81 24.77
CA ASN A 106 -10.07 -4.52 24.44
C ASN A 106 -11.19 -3.49 24.17
N PRO A 107 -11.78 -2.92 25.21
CA PRO A 107 -12.86 -1.93 25.10
C PRO A 107 -12.45 -0.74 24.22
N GLU A 108 -13.41 -0.16 23.51
CA GLU A 108 -13.15 0.98 22.63
C GLU A 108 -12.58 2.19 23.40
N SER A 109 -13.06 2.40 24.64
CA SER A 109 -12.57 3.46 25.53
C SER A 109 -11.06 3.45 25.74
N ASP A 110 -10.45 2.26 25.78
CA ASP A 110 -9.05 2.08 26.16
C ASP A 110 -8.18 1.81 24.92
N SER A 111 -8.81 1.39 23.82
CA SER A 111 -8.14 0.93 22.62
C SER A 111 -7.23 1.99 22.01
N LEU A 112 -7.71 3.23 21.89
CA LEU A 112 -6.92 4.33 21.34
C LEU A 112 -5.73 4.68 22.22
N ALA A 113 -5.95 4.80 23.54
CA ALA A 113 -4.89 5.12 24.48
C ALA A 113 -3.80 4.01 24.52
N ASN A 114 -4.21 2.75 24.47
CA ASN A 114 -3.29 1.63 24.38
C ASN A 114 -2.48 1.66 23.09
N LEU A 115 -3.13 1.91 21.94
CA LEU A 115 -2.44 2.03 20.64
C LEU A 115 -1.43 3.18 20.64
N GLN A 116 -1.78 4.36 21.19
CA GLN A 116 -0.87 5.49 21.30
C GLN A 116 0.36 5.13 22.14
N LYS A 117 0.14 4.51 23.29
CA LYS A 117 1.21 4.05 24.18
C LYS A 117 2.14 3.04 23.50
N ASP A 118 1.58 2.10 22.73
CA ASP A 118 2.37 1.10 22.00
C ASP A 118 3.21 1.76 20.90
N ILE A 119 2.64 2.73 20.17
CA ILE A 119 3.37 3.48 19.13
C ILE A 119 4.52 4.28 19.75
N GLU A 120 4.29 4.93 20.89
CA GLU A 120 5.34 5.66 21.62
C GLU A 120 6.45 4.71 22.10
N ALA A 121 6.10 3.58 22.69
CA ALA A 121 7.08 2.60 23.16
C ALA A 121 7.96 2.05 22.02
N VAL A 122 7.39 1.81 20.85
CA VAL A 122 8.14 1.37 19.67
C VAL A 122 9.09 2.47 19.17
N LYS A 123 8.63 3.73 19.17
CA LYS A 123 9.46 4.90 18.80
C LYS A 123 10.61 5.14 19.80
N GLU A 124 10.36 5.04 21.08
CA GLU A 124 11.38 5.19 22.13
C GLU A 124 12.49 4.14 22.02
N GLN A 125 12.13 2.93 21.59
CA GLN A 125 13.09 1.86 21.33
C GLN A 125 13.87 2.05 20.00
N GLY A 126 13.57 3.10 19.23
CA GLY A 126 14.21 3.39 17.96
C GLY A 126 13.84 2.41 16.84
N TYR A 127 12.78 1.63 17.02
CA TYR A 127 12.32 0.71 15.98
C TYR A 127 11.46 1.42 14.94
N THR A 128 11.68 1.03 13.69
CA THR A 128 10.85 1.46 12.56
C THR A 128 10.35 0.23 11.83
N TYR A 129 9.08 0.21 11.51
CA TYR A 129 8.48 -0.83 10.70
C TYR A 129 9.08 -0.83 9.29
N LYS A 130 9.57 -1.96 8.83
CA LYS A 130 10.13 -2.11 7.48
C LYS A 130 9.21 -2.87 6.55
N MET A 131 8.85 -4.09 6.91
CA MET A 131 8.00 -4.94 6.10
C MET A 131 7.32 -6.02 6.95
N CYS A 132 6.29 -6.60 6.40
CA CYS A 132 5.64 -7.78 6.94
C CYS A 132 5.48 -8.82 5.83
N GLU A 133 5.94 -10.01 6.09
CA GLU A 133 5.78 -11.14 5.18
C GLU A 133 4.59 -11.97 5.64
N LEU A 134 3.63 -12.13 4.73
CA LEU A 134 2.47 -12.98 4.93
C LEU A 134 2.75 -14.36 4.34
N PRO A 135 2.36 -15.43 5.03
CA PRO A 135 2.54 -16.79 4.52
C PRO A 135 1.71 -17.02 3.25
N GLU A 136 2.09 -18.04 2.48
CA GLU A 136 1.30 -18.52 1.37
C GLU A 136 -0.07 -19.03 1.86
N ALA A 137 -1.09 -19.02 0.99
CA ALA A 137 -2.44 -19.46 1.35
C ALA A 137 -2.48 -20.93 1.84
N SER A 138 -1.55 -21.74 1.34
CA SER A 138 -1.38 -23.15 1.74
C SER A 138 -0.84 -23.36 3.17
N GLN A 139 -0.27 -22.31 3.76
CA GLN A 139 0.31 -22.33 5.11
C GLN A 139 -0.70 -21.89 6.18
N VAL A 140 -1.90 -21.45 5.78
CA VAL A 140 -2.98 -21.14 6.71
C VAL A 140 -3.52 -22.44 7.28
N GLN A 141 -3.48 -22.56 8.60
CA GLN A 141 -3.99 -23.74 9.31
C GLN A 141 -5.43 -23.50 9.73
N TYR A 142 -6.32 -24.38 9.32
CA TYR A 142 -7.74 -24.35 9.70
C TYR A 142 -8.02 -25.39 10.77
N PHE A 143 -8.76 -25.02 11.80
CA PHE A 143 -9.14 -25.94 12.89
C PHE A 143 -10.44 -25.47 13.54
N THR A 144 -11.09 -26.40 14.27
CA THR A 144 -12.28 -26.09 15.05
C THR A 144 -11.92 -26.10 16.53
N LYS A 145 -12.28 -25.05 17.25
CA LYS A 145 -12.12 -24.96 18.71
C LYS A 145 -13.40 -24.43 19.33
N ASP A 146 -13.89 -25.10 20.35
CA ASP A 146 -15.12 -24.75 21.07
C ASP A 146 -16.34 -24.57 20.13
N GLY A 147 -16.42 -25.41 19.07
CA GLY A 147 -17.49 -25.38 18.07
C GLY A 147 -17.41 -24.18 17.10
N LYS A 148 -16.32 -23.42 17.11
CA LYS A 148 -16.07 -22.32 16.19
C LYS A 148 -14.97 -22.71 15.19
N ASP A 149 -15.19 -22.46 13.91
CA ASP A 149 -14.18 -22.62 12.88
C ASP A 149 -13.18 -21.47 12.97
N MET A 150 -11.92 -21.81 13.05
CA MET A 150 -10.80 -20.88 13.26
C MET A 150 -9.72 -21.10 12.23
N ALA A 151 -8.90 -20.07 12.01
CA ALA A 151 -7.70 -20.18 11.21
C ALA A 151 -6.52 -19.55 11.95
N SER A 152 -5.35 -20.13 11.79
CA SER A 152 -4.08 -19.61 12.29
C SER A 152 -3.12 -19.42 11.14
N LEU A 153 -2.38 -18.32 11.18
CA LEU A 153 -1.28 -18.04 10.26
C LEU A 153 -0.16 -17.31 11.00
N GLU A 154 1.06 -17.59 10.62
CA GLU A 154 2.24 -16.95 11.18
C GLU A 154 2.65 -15.76 10.30
N VAL A 155 2.88 -14.60 10.92
CA VAL A 155 3.24 -13.36 10.23
C VAL A 155 4.62 -12.92 10.71
N CYS A 156 5.56 -12.73 9.78
CA CYS A 156 6.88 -12.22 10.10
C CYS A 156 6.93 -10.70 9.91
N ILE A 157 7.17 -9.96 11.00
CA ILE A 157 7.33 -8.51 10.98
C ILE A 157 8.81 -8.17 11.14
N THR A 158 9.36 -7.47 10.16
CA THR A 158 10.74 -6.99 10.20
C THR A 158 10.74 -5.51 10.62
N THR A 159 11.48 -5.22 11.69
CA THR A 159 11.77 -3.86 12.13
C THR A 159 13.25 -3.56 11.97
N VAL A 160 13.62 -2.31 11.83
CA VAL A 160 15.01 -1.84 11.85
C VAL A 160 15.19 -0.87 12.98
N SER A 161 16.31 -0.97 13.70
CA SER A 161 16.72 0.00 14.70
C SER A 161 17.90 0.80 14.15
N TYR A 162 17.79 2.12 14.21
CA TYR A 162 18.90 3.02 13.92
C TYR A 162 19.54 3.42 15.24
N THR A 163 20.63 2.71 15.61
CA THR A 163 21.53 3.17 16.68
C THR A 163 22.37 4.32 16.14
N HIS A 164 22.20 5.50 16.70
CA HIS A 164 23.08 6.64 16.48
C HIS A 164 24.33 6.54 17.34
#